data_d68e798b14a63902dfbf4064a141ec40
#
_entry.id   d68e798b14a63902dfbf4064a141ec40
#
_cell.length_a   1.000
_cell.length_b   1.000
_cell.length_c   1.000
_cell.angle_alpha   90.00
_cell.angle_beta   90.00
_cell.angle_gamma   90.00
#
_symmetry.space_group_name_H-M   'P 1'
#
loop_
_entity.id
_entity.type
_entity.pdbx_description
1 polymer ?
#
loop_
_entity_poly.entity_id
_entity_poly.type
_entity_poly.pdbx_seq_one_letter_code
_entity_poly.pdbx_strand_id
1 'polypeptide(L)'
;VPDSNTSLAPAPAPHADLAWGRTWPSLEVFTELALEHRRVIPVVRRVLADAETPVGVYRKLAKDAPGTFLLESAEHGGVWSRYSIVGARSAATLTEREGQTHWIGEPPVGLPTEGDPTEAVRDTVAALATPRIPGLPPLTGGLVGAITYDAVRRWEKVPDGGRDELDLPEVAMMLATDLAVFDHSDGSLLLVANAVNHDATDEHIEDAWADAVSRLDRMADELAAPAPSTVATIDPVPNEPTSSHTRPEFEEMVEAAKEAIRAGEAFQIVVSQRFTVPCPADALDVYRALRVSNPSPYMYLLRIPHPDGTAYDIVGSSPEALIKVTGRQAITHPIAGSRPRGKSPDHDAHLAEELLGDAKERAEHLMLVDLARNDLQRICRAGTVDTVDFMSIRRYSHIMHIESTVVGDLRDGQSAYDALVATFPAGTLSGAPKPRAMALIDGYEGLRRGLYGGVVGYLDFAGDLDMAIAIRTALIKDGRAHVQAGAGIVADSVPHLEYEETVNKAAAALRAVAAAAGLRLLGDRPT
;
A
#
# COMPACT_ATOMS: atom_id res chain seq x y z
N VAL A 1 23.52 26.12 -1.23
CA VAL A 1 22.96 24.89 -1.79
C VAL A 1 23.77 24.59 -3.04
N PRO A 2 24.56 23.49 -3.13
CA PRO A 2 25.16 23.09 -4.38
C PRO A 2 24.08 22.60 -5.33
N ASP A 3 24.20 22.89 -6.62
CA ASP A 3 23.30 22.43 -7.68
C ASP A 3 23.24 20.90 -7.70
N SER A 4 22.12 20.35 -7.24
CA SER A 4 21.84 18.90 -7.12
C SER A 4 21.42 18.24 -8.45
N ASN A 5 21.92 18.71 -9.58
CA ASN A 5 21.57 18.21 -10.90
C ASN A 5 22.74 17.55 -11.62
N THR A 6 23.61 16.85 -10.89
CA THR A 6 24.55 15.92 -11.51
C THR A 6 23.82 14.61 -11.74
N SER A 7 23.33 14.38 -12.95
CA SER A 7 22.72 13.11 -13.34
C SER A 7 23.75 12.00 -13.16
N LEU A 8 23.57 11.15 -12.17
CA LEU A 8 24.40 9.97 -11.97
C LEU A 8 24.31 9.06 -13.21
N ALA A 9 25.45 8.50 -13.64
CA ALA A 9 25.47 7.55 -14.75
C ALA A 9 24.64 6.29 -14.39
N PRO A 10 23.99 5.64 -15.38
CA PRO A 10 23.32 4.36 -15.12
C PRO A 10 24.35 3.33 -14.65
N ALA A 11 24.02 2.62 -13.56
CA ALA A 11 24.88 1.52 -13.09
C ALA A 11 25.01 0.44 -14.18
N PRO A 12 26.16 -0.27 -14.27
CA PRO A 12 26.27 -1.44 -15.13
C PRO A 12 25.19 -2.43 -14.73
N ALA A 13 24.36 -2.82 -15.70
CA ALA A 13 23.35 -3.86 -15.47
C ALA A 13 24.04 -5.13 -14.97
N PRO A 14 23.51 -5.81 -13.94
CA PRO A 14 23.87 -7.20 -13.73
C PRO A 14 23.62 -7.88 -15.08
N HIS A 15 24.66 -8.52 -15.67
CA HIS A 15 24.51 -9.26 -16.92
C HIS A 15 23.22 -10.07 -16.86
N ALA A 16 22.51 -10.24 -17.98
CA ALA A 16 21.19 -10.89 -18.06
C ALA A 16 21.09 -12.23 -17.31
N ASP A 17 22.21 -12.81 -16.92
CA ASP A 17 22.39 -13.92 -16.01
C ASP A 17 23.07 -13.47 -14.71
N LEU A 18 22.30 -12.96 -13.75
CA LEU A 18 22.72 -13.04 -12.34
C LEU A 18 22.96 -14.53 -12.03
N ALA A 19 24.23 -14.94 -12.11
CA ALA A 19 24.58 -16.34 -11.92
C ALA A 19 24.15 -16.78 -10.51
N TRP A 20 23.51 -17.94 -10.43
CA TRP A 20 23.00 -18.50 -9.20
C TRP A 20 24.03 -18.48 -8.07
N GLY A 21 23.66 -17.98 -6.91
CA GLY A 21 24.49 -17.90 -5.70
C GLY A 21 25.60 -16.84 -5.75
N ARG A 22 25.79 -16.12 -6.86
CA ARG A 22 26.79 -15.05 -6.93
C ARG A 22 26.21 -13.73 -6.42
N THR A 23 27.07 -12.98 -5.72
CA THR A 23 26.76 -11.62 -5.26
C THR A 23 27.09 -10.62 -6.36
N TRP A 24 26.19 -9.70 -6.62
CA TRP A 24 26.39 -8.51 -7.47
C TRP A 24 26.00 -7.25 -6.64
N PRO A 25 26.72 -6.13 -6.78
CA PRO A 25 27.96 -5.96 -7.51
C PRO A 25 29.17 -6.63 -6.82
N SER A 26 30.26 -6.89 -7.58
CA SER A 26 31.55 -7.20 -6.98
C SER A 26 32.07 -6.01 -6.18
N LEU A 27 33.04 -6.19 -5.30
CA LEU A 27 33.63 -5.09 -4.53
C LEU A 27 34.17 -3.97 -5.44
N GLU A 28 34.80 -4.33 -6.59
CA GLU A 28 35.32 -3.35 -7.56
C GLU A 28 34.18 -2.47 -8.11
N VAL A 29 33.14 -3.10 -8.64
CA VAL A 29 31.97 -2.38 -9.20
C VAL A 29 31.23 -1.59 -8.10
N PHE A 30 31.15 -2.14 -6.88
CA PHE A 30 30.55 -1.44 -5.74
C PHE A 30 31.31 -0.17 -5.40
N THR A 31 32.65 -0.25 -5.37
CA THR A 31 33.52 0.89 -5.11
C THR A 31 33.35 1.98 -6.18
N GLU A 32 33.28 1.59 -7.46
CA GLU A 32 33.01 2.54 -8.56
C GLU A 32 31.67 3.27 -8.36
N LEU A 33 30.60 2.52 -8.04
CA LEU A 33 29.27 3.08 -7.78
C LEU A 33 29.25 4.01 -6.55
N ALA A 34 29.99 3.66 -5.50
CA ALA A 34 30.07 4.46 -4.28
C ALA A 34 30.80 5.80 -4.53
N LEU A 35 31.87 5.77 -5.33
CA LEU A 35 32.62 6.98 -5.71
C LEU A 35 31.82 7.92 -6.65
N GLU A 36 30.72 7.46 -7.25
CA GLU A 36 29.74 8.32 -7.91
C GLU A 36 28.81 9.04 -6.91
N HIS A 37 29.08 8.99 -5.59
CA HIS A 37 28.28 9.57 -4.51
C HIS A 37 26.87 8.99 -4.38
N ARG A 38 26.68 7.71 -4.75
CA ARG A 38 25.40 7.02 -4.51
C ARG A 38 25.23 6.74 -3.03
N ARG A 39 24.12 7.22 -2.47
CA ARG A 39 23.81 7.04 -1.04
C ARG A 39 23.26 5.64 -0.74
N VAL A 40 22.69 4.96 -1.72
CA VAL A 40 22.14 3.61 -1.59
C VAL A 40 22.59 2.75 -2.77
N ILE A 41 23.21 1.61 -2.50
CA ILE A 41 23.64 0.64 -3.51
C ILE A 41 23.08 -0.72 -3.11
N PRO A 42 22.15 -1.31 -3.91
CA PRO A 42 21.67 -2.66 -3.65
C PRO A 42 22.75 -3.70 -3.94
N VAL A 43 23.04 -4.54 -2.97
CA VAL A 43 23.86 -5.75 -3.11
C VAL A 43 22.90 -6.92 -3.18
N VAL A 44 22.98 -7.73 -4.23
CA VAL A 44 21.95 -8.72 -4.54
C VAL A 44 22.55 -10.10 -4.76
N ARG A 45 21.74 -11.14 -4.47
CA ARG A 45 22.07 -12.56 -4.74
C ARG A 45 20.84 -13.31 -5.16
N ARG A 46 20.91 -13.98 -6.30
CA ARG A 46 19.83 -14.84 -6.78
C ARG A 46 20.00 -16.25 -6.24
N VAL A 47 18.97 -16.78 -5.60
CA VAL A 47 18.96 -18.13 -5.04
C VAL A 47 17.78 -18.95 -5.57
N LEU A 48 17.95 -20.27 -5.67
CA LEU A 48 16.88 -21.19 -5.97
C LEU A 48 16.09 -21.47 -4.69
N ALA A 49 14.78 -21.23 -4.72
CA ALA A 49 13.89 -21.38 -3.57
C ALA A 49 12.52 -21.92 -3.99
N ASP A 50 12.51 -22.92 -4.88
CA ASP A 50 11.32 -23.51 -5.50
C ASP A 50 10.38 -24.22 -4.51
N ALA A 51 10.88 -24.58 -3.31
CA ALA A 51 10.07 -25.13 -2.22
C ALA A 51 9.48 -24.06 -1.29
N GLU A 52 9.84 -22.79 -1.47
CA GLU A 52 9.39 -21.70 -0.61
C GLU A 52 8.18 -20.96 -1.21
N THR A 53 7.41 -20.32 -0.34
CA THR A 53 6.33 -19.40 -0.71
C THR A 53 6.62 -18.02 -0.14
N PRO A 54 6.07 -16.92 -0.69
CA PRO A 54 6.25 -15.59 -0.11
C PRO A 54 5.89 -15.52 1.39
N VAL A 55 4.81 -16.20 1.81
CA VAL A 55 4.42 -16.32 3.22
C VAL A 55 5.45 -17.11 4.03
N GLY A 56 6.00 -18.19 3.47
CA GLY A 56 7.06 -18.99 4.10
C GLY A 56 8.35 -18.19 4.27
N VAL A 57 8.75 -17.46 3.23
CA VAL A 57 9.91 -16.55 3.26
C VAL A 57 9.71 -15.45 4.31
N TYR A 58 8.54 -14.79 4.33
CA TYR A 58 8.23 -13.79 5.35
C TYR A 58 8.39 -14.35 6.77
N ARG A 59 7.81 -15.51 7.06
CA ARG A 59 7.96 -16.16 8.38
C ARG A 59 9.40 -16.41 8.79
N LYS A 60 10.23 -16.89 7.86
CA LYS A 60 11.63 -17.23 8.14
C LYS A 60 12.49 -15.99 8.38
N LEU A 61 12.25 -14.92 7.60
CA LEU A 61 13.08 -13.71 7.63
C LEU A 61 12.57 -12.64 8.60
N ALA A 62 11.26 -12.41 8.67
CA ALA A 62 10.67 -11.35 9.50
C ALA A 62 10.57 -11.74 10.99
N LYS A 63 10.28 -13.00 11.32
CA LYS A 63 10.24 -13.52 12.70
C LYS A 63 9.44 -12.63 13.68
N ASP A 64 8.30 -12.15 13.26
CA ASP A 64 7.40 -11.25 14.02
C ASP A 64 8.02 -9.90 14.43
N ALA A 65 9.14 -9.51 13.84
CA ALA A 65 9.80 -8.26 14.16
C ALA A 65 9.07 -7.05 13.55
N PRO A 66 8.95 -5.91 14.27
CA PRO A 66 8.54 -4.65 13.68
C PRO A 66 9.53 -4.18 12.60
N GLY A 67 9.07 -3.37 11.68
CA GLY A 67 9.88 -2.91 10.55
C GLY A 67 9.94 -3.92 9.40
N THR A 68 8.94 -4.80 9.29
CA THR A 68 8.85 -5.85 8.27
C THR A 68 7.56 -5.76 7.47
N PHE A 69 7.56 -6.30 6.25
CA PHE A 69 6.38 -6.29 5.40
C PHE A 69 6.36 -7.42 4.37
N LEU A 70 5.16 -7.71 3.87
CA LEU A 70 4.91 -8.58 2.72
C LEU A 70 3.97 -7.85 1.75
N LEU A 71 4.39 -7.68 0.51
CA LEU A 71 3.60 -7.11 -0.57
C LEU A 71 3.43 -8.16 -1.66
N GLU A 72 2.19 -8.46 -2.03
CA GLU A 72 1.84 -9.36 -3.10
C GLU A 72 0.77 -8.73 -4.00
N SER A 73 0.64 -9.21 -5.23
CA SER A 73 -0.40 -8.78 -6.14
C SER A 73 -1.06 -10.00 -6.78
N ALA A 74 -2.37 -10.09 -6.65
CA ALA A 74 -3.18 -11.07 -7.35
C ALA A 74 -3.87 -10.39 -8.54
N GLU A 75 -3.44 -10.74 -9.75
CA GLU A 75 -4.05 -10.24 -10.98
C GLU A 75 -5.37 -10.98 -11.32
N HIS A 76 -5.97 -10.59 -12.41
CA HIS A 76 -7.23 -11.11 -12.91
C HIS A 76 -7.23 -12.63 -13.05
N GLY A 77 -8.23 -13.29 -12.47
CA GLY A 77 -8.34 -14.76 -12.51
C GLY A 77 -7.57 -15.50 -11.40
N GLY A 78 -7.04 -14.79 -10.40
CA GLY A 78 -6.30 -15.38 -9.27
C GLY A 78 -4.86 -15.77 -9.61
N VAL A 79 -4.35 -15.28 -10.73
CA VAL A 79 -2.93 -15.41 -11.09
C VAL A 79 -2.15 -14.33 -10.34
N TRP A 80 -1.09 -14.72 -9.62
CA TRP A 80 -0.21 -13.77 -8.96
C TRP A 80 0.59 -12.98 -10.00
N SER A 81 0.82 -11.70 -9.74
CA SER A 81 1.72 -10.89 -10.55
C SER A 81 3.15 -11.42 -10.47
N ARG A 82 4.03 -10.91 -11.34
CA ARG A 82 5.38 -11.43 -11.45
C ARG A 82 6.16 -11.43 -10.14
N TYR A 83 5.98 -10.42 -9.28
CA TYR A 83 6.79 -10.26 -8.08
C TYR A 83 5.95 -10.28 -6.80
N SER A 84 6.46 -10.99 -5.77
CA SER A 84 6.07 -10.80 -4.37
C SER A 84 7.30 -10.31 -3.59
N ILE A 85 7.12 -9.33 -2.70
CA ILE A 85 8.22 -8.65 -2.03
C ILE A 85 8.08 -8.81 -0.52
N VAL A 86 9.11 -9.36 0.10
CA VAL A 86 9.24 -9.49 1.55
C VAL A 86 10.28 -8.48 2.03
N GLY A 87 9.89 -7.57 2.90
CA GLY A 87 10.79 -6.74 3.69
C GLY A 87 11.20 -7.49 4.95
N ALA A 88 12.44 -7.96 4.97
CA ALA A 88 12.96 -8.74 6.09
C ALA A 88 13.39 -7.84 7.25
N ARG A 89 13.90 -6.64 6.93
CA ARG A 89 14.36 -5.65 7.92
C ARG A 89 14.30 -4.25 7.32
N SER A 90 14.10 -3.28 8.23
CA SER A 90 14.20 -1.86 7.95
C SER A 90 15.22 -1.24 8.90
N ALA A 91 16.11 -0.37 8.37
CA ALA A 91 17.14 0.27 9.19
C ALA A 91 16.53 1.25 10.21
N ALA A 92 15.50 1.98 9.78
CA ALA A 92 14.78 2.95 10.58
C ALA A 92 13.37 3.12 10.02
N THR A 93 12.49 3.76 10.80
CA THR A 93 11.15 4.14 10.34
C THR A 93 10.94 5.63 10.53
N LEU A 94 10.70 6.34 9.43
CA LEU A 94 10.26 7.72 9.45
C LEU A 94 8.78 7.75 9.83
N THR A 95 8.48 8.47 10.89
CA THR A 95 7.13 8.56 11.43
C THR A 95 6.82 9.98 11.92
N GLU A 96 5.66 10.17 12.48
CA GLU A 96 5.20 11.40 13.09
C GLU A 96 5.03 11.19 14.60
N ARG A 97 5.44 12.19 15.37
CA ARG A 97 5.14 12.30 16.79
C ARG A 97 4.85 13.76 17.13
N GLU A 98 3.69 14.01 17.75
CA GLU A 98 3.27 15.36 18.15
C GLU A 98 3.29 16.37 16.99
N GLY A 99 2.91 15.92 15.79
CA GLY A 99 2.87 16.74 14.58
C GLY A 99 4.22 16.96 13.90
N GLN A 100 5.33 16.42 14.45
CA GLN A 100 6.70 16.60 13.96
C GLN A 100 7.29 15.32 13.40
N THR A 101 8.26 15.47 12.51
CA THR A 101 9.08 14.35 12.01
C THR A 101 9.77 13.64 13.16
N HIS A 102 9.64 12.34 13.20
CA HIS A 102 10.29 11.49 14.18
C HIS A 102 10.85 10.24 13.50
N TRP A 103 11.99 9.75 13.96
CA TRP A 103 12.56 8.49 13.50
C TRP A 103 12.59 7.47 14.63
N ILE A 104 12.14 6.26 14.32
CA ILE A 104 12.36 5.09 15.17
C ILE A 104 13.57 4.35 14.58
N GLY A 105 14.65 4.22 15.35
CA GLY A 105 15.97 3.82 14.87
C GLY A 105 16.81 5.03 14.44
N GLU A 106 18.01 4.76 13.92
CA GLU A 106 18.96 5.80 13.53
C GLU A 106 18.90 6.06 12.02
N PRO A 107 18.42 7.25 11.60
CA PRO A 107 18.42 7.60 10.19
C PRO A 107 19.85 7.92 9.69
N PRO A 108 20.13 7.72 8.40
CA PRO A 108 21.36 8.22 7.79
C PRO A 108 21.56 9.72 7.98
N VAL A 109 22.81 10.15 8.16
CA VAL A 109 23.16 11.56 8.34
C VAL A 109 22.67 12.42 7.17
N GLY A 110 22.15 13.61 7.49
CA GLY A 110 21.66 14.58 6.49
C GLY A 110 20.22 14.33 6.02
N LEU A 111 19.52 13.34 6.59
CA LEU A 111 18.08 13.22 6.41
C LEU A 111 17.33 14.15 7.39
N PRO A 112 16.12 14.60 7.03
CA PRO A 112 15.32 15.46 7.90
C PRO A 112 14.93 14.71 9.19
N THR A 113 15.19 15.32 10.34
CA THR A 113 14.85 14.77 11.68
C THR A 113 13.83 15.64 12.42
N GLU A 114 13.46 16.78 11.87
CA GLU A 114 12.53 17.75 12.43
C GLU A 114 11.61 18.29 11.31
N GLY A 115 10.56 19.01 11.68
CA GLY A 115 9.66 19.66 10.74
C GLY A 115 8.50 18.78 10.30
N ASP A 116 7.90 19.09 9.15
CA ASP A 116 6.73 18.39 8.64
C ASP A 116 7.07 16.96 8.19
N PRO A 117 6.42 15.92 8.74
CA PRO A 117 6.73 14.52 8.41
C PRO A 117 6.43 14.16 6.97
N THR A 118 5.49 14.84 6.31
CA THR A 118 5.19 14.57 4.90
C THR A 118 6.25 15.18 3.97
N GLU A 119 6.79 16.35 4.31
CA GLU A 119 7.95 16.91 3.63
C GLU A 119 9.21 16.08 3.88
N ALA A 120 9.36 15.55 5.10
CA ALA A 120 10.47 14.65 5.42
C ALA A 120 10.47 13.37 4.57
N VAL A 121 9.31 12.82 4.20
CA VAL A 121 9.22 11.72 3.23
C VAL A 121 9.79 12.13 1.87
N ARG A 122 9.36 13.29 1.34
CA ARG A 122 9.86 13.83 0.06
C ARG A 122 11.37 13.99 0.08
N ASP A 123 11.87 14.65 1.10
CA ASP A 123 13.28 15.03 1.20
C ASP A 123 14.16 13.80 1.46
N THR A 124 13.67 12.80 2.19
CA THR A 124 14.35 11.51 2.39
C THR A 124 14.51 10.75 1.06
N VAL A 125 13.44 10.63 0.27
CA VAL A 125 13.51 9.97 -1.04
C VAL A 125 14.45 10.71 -1.97
N ALA A 126 14.43 12.04 -1.97
CA ALA A 126 15.32 12.87 -2.78
C ALA A 126 16.80 12.72 -2.35
N ALA A 127 17.06 12.70 -1.04
CA ALA A 127 18.42 12.58 -0.50
C ALA A 127 19.04 11.19 -0.72
N LEU A 128 18.22 10.14 -0.79
CA LEU A 128 18.64 8.75 -1.03
C LEU A 128 18.45 8.32 -2.49
N ALA A 129 18.13 9.25 -3.38
CA ALA A 129 17.86 8.96 -4.78
C ALA A 129 19.03 8.19 -5.43
N THR A 130 18.70 7.10 -6.09
CA THR A 130 19.65 6.21 -6.78
C THR A 130 19.05 5.80 -8.11
N PRO A 131 19.79 5.97 -9.24
CA PRO A 131 19.30 5.54 -10.53
C PRO A 131 18.94 4.06 -10.55
N ARG A 132 17.85 3.73 -11.24
CA ARG A 132 17.40 2.35 -11.43
C ARG A 132 18.51 1.51 -12.06
N ILE A 133 18.68 0.31 -11.54
CA ILE A 133 19.59 -0.70 -12.10
C ILE A 133 18.77 -1.59 -13.04
N PRO A 134 19.07 -1.58 -14.36
CA PRO A 134 18.34 -2.42 -15.31
C PRO A 134 18.43 -3.90 -14.96
N GLY A 135 17.31 -4.63 -15.11
CA GLY A 135 17.26 -6.06 -14.85
C GLY A 135 16.96 -6.46 -13.41
N LEU A 136 16.94 -5.51 -12.46
CA LEU A 136 16.45 -5.75 -11.10
C LEU A 136 14.92 -5.55 -11.01
N PRO A 137 14.27 -6.12 -9.97
CA PRO A 137 12.85 -5.90 -9.69
C PRO A 137 12.46 -4.42 -9.52
N PRO A 138 11.18 -4.08 -9.59
CA PRO A 138 10.71 -2.70 -9.48
C PRO A 138 11.03 -2.05 -8.13
N LEU A 139 11.08 -2.82 -7.04
CA LEU A 139 11.49 -2.34 -5.71
C LEU A 139 12.72 -3.11 -5.25
N THR A 140 13.85 -2.43 -5.15
CA THR A 140 15.09 -2.95 -4.54
C THR A 140 15.44 -2.23 -3.25
N GLY A 141 14.78 -1.13 -2.93
CA GLY A 141 14.93 -0.34 -1.71
C GLY A 141 14.12 0.94 -1.81
N GLY A 142 13.71 1.46 -0.67
CA GLY A 142 12.85 2.64 -0.62
C GLY A 142 12.23 2.85 0.74
N LEU A 143 11.28 3.75 0.80
CA LEU A 143 10.37 3.93 1.90
C LEU A 143 9.11 3.10 1.65
N VAL A 144 8.81 2.16 2.54
CA VAL A 144 7.63 1.27 2.46
C VAL A 144 6.78 1.47 3.70
N GLY A 145 5.48 1.71 3.54
CA GLY A 145 4.65 1.96 4.71
C GLY A 145 3.26 2.47 4.38
N ALA A 146 2.76 3.34 5.25
CA ALA A 146 1.44 3.93 5.16
C ALA A 146 1.47 5.44 5.44
N ILE A 147 0.56 6.16 4.76
CA ILE A 147 0.21 7.55 5.07
C ILE A 147 -1.30 7.56 5.33
N THR A 148 -1.70 8.00 6.52
CA THR A 148 -3.11 7.99 6.93
C THR A 148 -3.93 9.04 6.17
N TYR A 149 -5.24 8.87 6.13
CA TYR A 149 -6.16 9.85 5.53
C TYR A 149 -5.98 11.24 6.16
N ASP A 150 -5.72 11.28 7.45
CA ASP A 150 -5.64 12.51 8.22
C ASP A 150 -4.45 13.41 7.84
N ALA A 151 -3.43 12.85 7.18
CA ALA A 151 -2.31 13.61 6.59
C ALA A 151 -2.78 14.64 5.54
N VAL A 152 -3.99 14.50 4.98
CA VAL A 152 -4.56 15.49 4.04
C VAL A 152 -4.58 16.91 4.61
N ARG A 153 -4.70 17.05 5.94
CA ARG A 153 -4.70 18.36 6.61
C ARG A 153 -3.39 19.12 6.49
N ARG A 154 -2.32 18.45 6.11
CA ARG A 154 -1.02 19.08 5.82
C ARG A 154 -0.96 19.71 4.43
N TRP A 155 -1.82 19.25 3.53
CA TRP A 155 -1.84 19.69 2.14
C TRP A 155 -3.08 20.52 1.77
N GLU A 156 -4.20 20.29 2.46
CA GLU A 156 -5.48 20.92 2.17
C GLU A 156 -6.10 21.50 3.46
N LYS A 157 -6.85 22.59 3.32
CA LYS A 157 -7.58 23.21 4.43
C LYS A 157 -8.86 22.42 4.72
N VAL A 158 -8.74 21.37 5.50
CA VAL A 158 -9.86 20.55 5.97
C VAL A 158 -10.02 20.74 7.49
N PRO A 159 -11.27 20.83 8.02
CA PRO A 159 -11.50 20.86 9.46
C PRO A 159 -10.83 19.68 10.19
N ASP A 160 -10.59 19.84 11.47
CA ASP A 160 -10.03 18.81 12.36
C ASP A 160 -10.91 18.68 13.61
N GLY A 161 -12.17 18.32 13.41
CA GLY A 161 -13.16 18.15 14.47
C GLY A 161 -13.26 16.71 14.98
N GLY A 162 -12.72 15.75 14.25
CA GLY A 162 -12.82 14.34 14.57
C GLY A 162 -11.94 13.92 15.76
N ARG A 163 -12.51 13.08 16.66
CA ARG A 163 -11.73 12.48 17.76
C ARG A 163 -10.76 11.44 17.21
N ASP A 164 -9.52 11.49 17.66
CA ASP A 164 -8.55 10.43 17.42
C ASP A 164 -8.70 9.31 18.46
N GLU A 165 -9.14 8.14 18.04
CA GLU A 165 -9.30 6.96 18.91
C GLU A 165 -8.27 5.87 18.59
N LEU A 166 -7.53 5.99 17.50
CA LEU A 166 -6.58 4.97 17.06
C LEU A 166 -5.15 5.34 17.41
N ASP A 167 -4.88 6.62 17.64
CA ASP A 167 -3.54 7.13 17.93
C ASP A 167 -2.51 6.60 16.92
N LEU A 168 -2.77 6.87 15.63
CA LEU A 168 -1.88 6.47 14.55
C LEU A 168 -1.09 7.66 14.05
N PRO A 169 0.22 7.51 13.85
CA PRO A 169 1.01 8.52 13.15
C PRO A 169 0.43 8.80 11.76
N GLU A 170 0.41 10.07 11.35
CA GLU A 170 -0.04 10.44 10.00
C GLU A 170 0.85 9.84 8.92
N VAL A 171 2.13 9.64 9.22
CA VAL A 171 3.14 9.03 8.36
C VAL A 171 3.85 7.91 9.11
N ALA A 172 4.00 6.75 8.49
CA ALA A 172 4.79 5.64 9.00
C ALA A 172 5.44 4.90 7.83
N MET A 173 6.67 5.29 7.49
CA MET A 173 7.41 4.83 6.31
C MET A 173 8.73 4.19 6.74
N MET A 174 8.85 2.89 6.55
CA MET A 174 10.02 2.07 6.87
C MET A 174 11.10 2.24 5.80
N LEU A 175 12.33 2.53 6.20
CA LEU A 175 13.51 2.54 5.34
C LEU A 175 13.94 1.10 5.07
N ALA A 176 13.44 0.52 3.98
CA ALA A 176 13.64 -0.88 3.63
C ALA A 176 15.07 -1.15 3.18
N THR A 177 15.81 -1.96 3.94
CA THR A 177 17.21 -2.29 3.66
C THR A 177 17.42 -3.73 3.23
N ASP A 178 16.72 -4.69 3.83
CA ASP A 178 16.86 -6.11 3.52
C ASP A 178 15.54 -6.64 2.95
N LEU A 179 15.61 -7.10 1.69
CA LEU A 179 14.46 -7.58 0.95
C LEU A 179 14.69 -8.98 0.40
N ALA A 180 13.61 -9.73 0.25
CA ALA A 180 13.59 -10.96 -0.55
C ALA A 180 12.46 -10.83 -1.58
N VAL A 181 12.82 -10.85 -2.86
CA VAL A 181 11.89 -10.65 -3.98
C VAL A 181 11.69 -11.97 -4.71
N PHE A 182 10.47 -12.47 -4.65
CA PHE A 182 10.04 -13.65 -5.40
C PHE A 182 9.73 -13.27 -6.84
N ASP A 183 10.35 -13.95 -7.81
CA ASP A 183 9.97 -13.85 -9.22
C ASP A 183 9.14 -15.10 -9.61
N HIS A 184 7.84 -14.92 -9.74
CA HIS A 184 6.92 -16.01 -10.08
C HIS A 184 7.06 -16.51 -11.52
N SER A 185 7.79 -15.78 -12.39
CA SER A 185 7.99 -16.19 -13.77
C SER A 185 8.96 -17.37 -13.91
N ASP A 186 9.89 -17.50 -12.96
CA ASP A 186 10.91 -18.55 -12.98
C ASP A 186 11.13 -19.25 -11.62
N GLY A 187 10.36 -18.88 -10.60
CA GLY A 187 10.45 -19.46 -9.26
C GLY A 187 11.73 -19.08 -8.50
N SER A 188 12.46 -18.07 -8.93
CA SER A 188 13.67 -17.61 -8.24
C SER A 188 13.35 -16.65 -7.10
N LEU A 189 14.27 -16.57 -6.15
CA LEU A 189 14.27 -15.59 -5.08
C LEU A 189 15.51 -14.71 -5.19
N LEU A 190 15.32 -13.40 -5.28
CA LEU A 190 16.39 -12.42 -5.24
C LEU A 190 16.49 -11.84 -3.83
N LEU A 191 17.59 -12.11 -3.14
CA LEU A 191 17.93 -11.47 -1.88
C LEU A 191 18.59 -10.12 -2.18
N VAL A 192 18.18 -9.09 -1.47
CA VAL A 192 18.69 -7.72 -1.62
C VAL A 192 19.09 -7.20 -0.26
N ALA A 193 20.33 -6.75 -0.12
CA ALA A 193 20.81 -6.01 1.04
C ALA A 193 21.30 -4.63 0.56
N ASN A 194 20.56 -3.58 0.90
CA ASN A 194 20.96 -2.23 0.54
C ASN A 194 22.11 -1.75 1.43
N ALA A 195 23.25 -1.46 0.82
CA ALA A 195 24.29 -0.71 1.46
C ALA A 195 23.89 0.76 1.44
N VAL A 196 23.57 1.31 2.61
CA VAL A 196 23.23 2.73 2.78
C VAL A 196 24.44 3.45 3.31
N ASN A 197 24.89 4.48 2.62
CA ASN A 197 25.95 5.37 3.11
C ASN A 197 25.38 6.24 4.25
N HIS A 198 25.57 5.78 5.50
CA HIS A 198 24.99 6.40 6.69
C HIS A 198 25.64 7.72 7.06
N ASP A 199 26.95 7.87 6.86
CA ASP A 199 27.74 9.04 7.29
C ASP A 199 27.92 10.09 6.19
N ALA A 200 27.46 9.82 4.97
CA ALA A 200 27.62 10.66 3.78
C ALA A 200 29.10 10.96 3.42
N THR A 201 30.01 10.01 3.69
CA THR A 201 31.43 10.09 3.34
C THR A 201 31.81 8.99 2.35
N ASP A 202 32.99 9.11 1.74
CA ASP A 202 33.58 8.06 0.90
C ASP A 202 34.47 7.11 1.72
N GLU A 203 34.44 7.24 3.04
CA GLU A 203 35.10 6.32 3.95
C GLU A 203 34.25 5.04 4.13
N HIS A 204 34.89 3.94 4.53
CA HIS A 204 34.22 2.67 4.85
C HIS A 204 33.47 1.99 3.70
N ILE A 205 33.80 2.26 2.43
CA ILE A 205 33.15 1.64 1.26
C ILE A 205 33.25 0.10 1.30
N GLU A 206 34.44 -0.43 1.63
CA GLU A 206 34.67 -1.87 1.72
C GLU A 206 33.87 -2.50 2.88
N ASP A 207 33.78 -1.82 4.02
CA ASP A 207 33.01 -2.26 5.19
C ASP A 207 31.52 -2.30 4.88
N ALA A 208 30.99 -1.29 4.16
CA ALA A 208 29.60 -1.22 3.74
C ALA A 208 29.22 -2.37 2.78
N TRP A 209 30.12 -2.71 1.84
CA TRP A 209 29.93 -3.85 0.97
C TRP A 209 29.99 -5.18 1.75
N ALA A 210 30.96 -5.34 2.63
CA ALA A 210 31.13 -6.53 3.44
C ALA A 210 29.93 -6.74 4.39
N ASP A 211 29.39 -5.67 5.00
CA ASP A 211 28.16 -5.74 5.80
C ASP A 211 26.96 -6.20 4.94
N ALA A 212 26.77 -5.62 3.77
CA ALA A 212 25.68 -6.02 2.87
C ALA A 212 25.78 -7.50 2.46
N VAL A 213 26.99 -7.98 2.14
CA VAL A 213 27.25 -9.41 1.85
C VAL A 213 26.92 -10.27 3.06
N SER A 214 27.36 -9.87 4.28
CA SER A 214 27.04 -10.60 5.52
C SER A 214 25.54 -10.67 5.79
N ARG A 215 24.78 -9.63 5.46
CA ARG A 215 23.31 -9.62 5.56
C ARG A 215 22.66 -10.56 4.55
N LEU A 216 23.18 -10.65 3.32
CA LEU A 216 22.75 -11.65 2.32
C LEU A 216 23.02 -13.08 2.80
N ASP A 217 24.21 -13.35 3.38
CA ASP A 217 24.57 -14.67 3.92
C ASP A 217 23.59 -15.04 5.05
N ARG A 218 23.32 -14.12 5.96
CA ARG A 218 22.36 -14.34 7.06
C ARG A 218 20.96 -14.64 6.55
N MET A 219 20.45 -13.90 5.56
CA MET A 219 19.14 -14.20 4.96
C MET A 219 19.12 -15.58 4.30
N ALA A 220 20.20 -15.97 3.60
CA ALA A 220 20.30 -17.28 2.98
C ALA A 220 20.31 -18.41 4.05
N ASP A 221 21.04 -18.24 5.16
CA ASP A 221 21.09 -19.19 6.27
C ASP A 221 19.72 -19.30 6.98
N GLU A 222 19.04 -18.17 7.20
CA GLU A 222 17.69 -18.14 7.78
C GLU A 222 16.67 -18.85 6.89
N LEU A 223 16.77 -18.70 5.57
CA LEU A 223 15.91 -19.41 4.61
C LEU A 223 16.19 -20.92 4.58
N ALA A 224 17.46 -21.33 4.66
CA ALA A 224 17.86 -22.73 4.71
C ALA A 224 17.49 -23.43 6.03
N ALA A 225 17.25 -22.65 7.10
CA ALA A 225 16.88 -23.21 8.38
C ALA A 225 15.46 -23.85 8.33
N PRO A 226 15.27 -25.00 9.03
CA PRO A 226 13.94 -25.61 9.14
C PRO A 226 12.99 -24.69 9.92
N ALA A 227 11.75 -24.59 9.47
CA ALA A 227 10.69 -23.84 10.14
C ALA A 227 9.56 -24.79 10.60
N PRO A 228 8.88 -24.49 11.72
CA PRO A 228 7.71 -25.26 12.14
C PRO A 228 6.64 -25.31 11.06
N SER A 229 5.92 -26.43 10.95
CA SER A 229 4.80 -26.54 10.03
C SER A 229 3.69 -25.53 10.39
N THR A 230 3.09 -24.95 9.38
CA THR A 230 1.91 -24.07 9.50
C THR A 230 0.70 -24.63 8.77
N VAL A 231 0.75 -25.93 8.43
CA VAL A 231 -0.42 -26.60 7.86
C VAL A 231 -1.52 -26.61 8.93
N ALA A 232 -2.67 -26.03 8.60
CA ALA A 232 -3.75 -25.79 9.54
C ALA A 232 -5.12 -26.02 8.89
N THR A 233 -6.10 -26.28 9.74
CA THR A 233 -7.53 -26.18 9.40
C THR A 233 -8.06 -24.86 9.96
N ILE A 234 -9.16 -24.39 9.39
CA ILE A 234 -9.87 -23.19 9.84
C ILE A 234 -11.25 -23.62 10.34
N ASP A 235 -11.54 -23.26 11.59
CA ASP A 235 -12.86 -23.40 12.21
C ASP A 235 -13.28 -22.00 12.70
N PRO A 236 -13.95 -21.19 11.85
CA PRO A 236 -14.15 -19.78 12.13
C PRO A 236 -14.88 -19.56 13.45
N VAL A 237 -14.32 -18.71 14.29
CA VAL A 237 -14.94 -18.29 15.55
C VAL A 237 -15.87 -17.12 15.26
N PRO A 238 -17.17 -17.21 15.61
CA PRO A 238 -18.07 -16.09 15.47
C PRO A 238 -17.54 -14.86 16.22
N ASN A 239 -17.53 -13.72 15.55
CA ASN A 239 -17.24 -12.43 16.16
C ASN A 239 -18.38 -11.46 15.83
N GLU A 240 -18.79 -10.69 16.81
CA GLU A 240 -19.79 -9.64 16.64
C GLU A 240 -19.05 -8.29 16.65
N PRO A 241 -18.97 -7.59 15.50
CA PRO A 241 -18.32 -6.30 15.45
C PRO A 241 -19.14 -5.23 16.17
N THR A 242 -18.46 -4.40 16.94
CA THR A 242 -19.03 -3.11 17.39
C THR A 242 -18.74 -2.05 16.33
N SER A 243 -19.79 -1.31 15.92
CA SER A 243 -19.62 -0.18 15.00
C SER A 243 -19.42 1.12 15.76
N SER A 244 -18.69 2.07 15.13
CA SER A 244 -18.57 3.46 15.63
C SER A 244 -19.88 4.24 15.60
N HIS A 245 -20.83 3.79 14.77
CA HIS A 245 -22.16 4.37 14.66
C HIS A 245 -23.20 3.27 14.72
N THR A 246 -24.30 3.52 15.39
CA THR A 246 -25.48 2.66 15.26
C THR A 246 -26.09 2.81 13.87
N ARG A 247 -26.90 1.83 13.45
CA ARG A 247 -27.58 1.91 12.16
C ARG A 247 -28.41 3.19 11.97
N PRO A 248 -29.24 3.64 12.93
CA PRO A 248 -29.95 4.91 12.81
C PRO A 248 -29.02 6.13 12.64
N GLU A 249 -27.93 6.21 13.41
CA GLU A 249 -26.96 7.32 13.30
C GLU A 249 -26.30 7.35 11.92
N PHE A 250 -25.94 6.19 11.36
CA PHE A 250 -25.40 6.11 10.01
C PHE A 250 -26.43 6.53 8.96
N GLU A 251 -27.69 6.07 9.09
CA GLU A 251 -28.76 6.42 8.16
C GLU A 251 -29.09 7.94 8.23
N GLU A 252 -29.02 8.56 9.42
CA GLU A 252 -29.13 10.01 9.60
C GLU A 252 -27.96 10.75 8.92
N MET A 253 -26.75 10.24 9.01
CA MET A 253 -25.57 10.77 8.32
C MET A 253 -25.74 10.73 6.78
N VAL A 254 -26.32 9.65 6.23
CA VAL A 254 -26.66 9.55 4.82
C VAL A 254 -27.68 10.61 4.41
N GLU A 255 -28.75 10.82 5.20
CA GLU A 255 -29.74 11.87 4.90
C GLU A 255 -29.14 13.27 4.96
N ALA A 256 -28.26 13.55 5.94
CA ALA A 256 -27.56 14.83 6.01
C ALA A 256 -26.65 15.07 4.78
N ALA A 257 -25.95 14.03 4.31
CA ALA A 257 -25.15 14.09 3.08
C ALA A 257 -26.03 14.35 1.84
N LYS A 258 -27.19 13.69 1.73
CA LYS A 258 -28.16 13.94 0.64
C LYS A 258 -28.69 15.37 0.64
N GLU A 259 -28.95 15.92 1.84
CA GLU A 259 -29.43 17.31 1.93
C GLU A 259 -28.34 18.29 1.49
N ALA A 260 -27.08 18.08 1.89
CA ALA A 260 -25.95 18.89 1.42
C ALA A 260 -25.79 18.80 -0.12
N ILE A 261 -25.99 17.63 -0.71
CA ILE A 261 -25.97 17.45 -2.18
C ILE A 261 -27.13 18.20 -2.85
N ARG A 262 -28.35 18.13 -2.31
CA ARG A 262 -29.52 18.88 -2.84
C ARG A 262 -29.32 20.39 -2.72
N ALA A 263 -28.62 20.83 -1.68
CA ALA A 263 -28.25 22.24 -1.49
C ALA A 263 -27.12 22.71 -2.44
N GLY A 264 -26.55 21.78 -3.25
CA GLY A 264 -25.51 22.11 -4.21
C GLY A 264 -24.09 22.19 -3.63
N GLU A 265 -23.89 21.68 -2.43
CA GLU A 265 -22.59 21.71 -1.73
C GLU A 265 -21.59 20.70 -2.31
N ALA A 266 -22.07 19.55 -2.78
CA ALA A 266 -21.29 18.51 -3.39
C ALA A 266 -22.13 17.70 -4.41
N PHE A 267 -21.47 16.94 -5.28
CA PHE A 267 -22.11 15.96 -6.17
C PHE A 267 -22.16 14.57 -5.52
N GLN A 268 -21.12 14.23 -4.77
CA GLN A 268 -20.98 12.98 -4.04
C GLN A 268 -20.21 13.20 -2.74
N ILE A 269 -20.61 12.51 -1.68
CA ILE A 269 -19.93 12.51 -0.38
C ILE A 269 -19.79 11.06 0.09
N VAL A 270 -18.56 10.63 0.42
CA VAL A 270 -18.31 9.27 0.91
C VAL A 270 -18.28 9.28 2.44
N VAL A 271 -19.34 8.78 3.06
CA VAL A 271 -19.41 8.61 4.52
C VAL A 271 -19.03 7.19 4.92
N SER A 272 -18.44 7.03 6.11
CA SER A 272 -17.92 5.73 6.57
C SER A 272 -18.23 5.45 8.03
N GLN A 273 -18.10 4.17 8.41
CA GLN A 273 -18.14 3.70 9.79
C GLN A 273 -17.05 2.67 10.05
N ARG A 274 -16.55 2.61 11.28
CA ARG A 274 -15.51 1.70 11.71
C ARG A 274 -16.08 0.56 12.54
N PHE A 275 -15.75 -0.66 12.13
CA PHE A 275 -16.09 -1.91 12.83
C PHE A 275 -14.88 -2.38 13.63
N THR A 276 -15.08 -2.74 14.89
CA THR A 276 -14.02 -3.18 15.79
C THR A 276 -14.37 -4.54 16.38
N VAL A 277 -13.41 -5.48 16.33
CA VAL A 277 -13.54 -6.83 16.91
C VAL A 277 -12.30 -7.18 17.73
N PRO A 278 -12.36 -8.06 18.73
CA PRO A 278 -11.18 -8.67 19.32
C PRO A 278 -10.37 -9.45 18.27
N CYS A 279 -9.04 -9.33 18.30
CA CYS A 279 -8.13 -10.04 17.42
C CYS A 279 -7.00 -10.70 18.23
N PRO A 280 -7.21 -11.91 18.77
CA PRO A 280 -6.19 -12.65 19.50
C PRO A 280 -5.17 -13.33 18.57
N ALA A 281 -5.47 -13.43 17.26
CA ALA A 281 -4.64 -14.08 16.27
C ALA A 281 -3.48 -13.18 15.83
N ASP A 282 -2.37 -13.79 15.40
CA ASP A 282 -1.28 -13.08 14.75
C ASP A 282 -1.71 -12.47 13.40
N ALA A 283 -1.17 -11.31 13.07
CA ALA A 283 -1.51 -10.60 11.85
C ALA A 283 -1.17 -11.39 10.57
N LEU A 284 -0.13 -12.23 10.60
CA LEU A 284 0.19 -13.11 9.47
C LEU A 284 -0.90 -14.15 9.25
N ASP A 285 -1.53 -14.65 10.30
CA ASP A 285 -2.64 -15.61 10.17
C ASP A 285 -3.90 -14.92 9.63
N VAL A 286 -4.15 -13.67 10.01
CA VAL A 286 -5.20 -12.84 9.40
C VAL A 286 -4.90 -12.62 7.91
N TYR A 287 -3.64 -12.30 7.56
CA TYR A 287 -3.21 -12.15 6.17
C TYR A 287 -3.41 -13.46 5.38
N ARG A 288 -3.02 -14.61 5.92
CA ARG A 288 -3.19 -15.92 5.29
C ARG A 288 -4.68 -16.21 4.98
N ALA A 289 -5.56 -15.93 5.94
CA ALA A 289 -7.01 -16.10 5.74
C ALA A 289 -7.56 -15.13 4.68
N LEU A 290 -7.14 -13.87 4.71
CA LEU A 290 -7.57 -12.84 3.75
C LEU A 290 -7.05 -13.14 2.33
N ARG A 291 -5.80 -13.59 2.20
CA ARG A 291 -5.15 -13.96 0.95
C ARG A 291 -5.90 -15.07 0.18
N VAL A 292 -6.48 -16.02 0.91
CA VAL A 292 -7.26 -17.12 0.32
C VAL A 292 -8.70 -16.70 0.01
N SER A 293 -9.31 -15.91 0.90
CA SER A 293 -10.74 -15.58 0.78
C SER A 293 -11.03 -14.39 -0.12
N ASN A 294 -10.09 -13.46 -0.27
CA ASN A 294 -10.28 -12.20 -1.02
C ASN A 294 -8.98 -11.72 -1.68
N PRO A 295 -8.37 -12.48 -2.62
CA PRO A 295 -7.19 -12.02 -3.34
C PRO A 295 -7.50 -10.76 -4.15
N SER A 296 -6.58 -9.79 -4.16
CA SER A 296 -6.72 -8.49 -4.80
C SER A 296 -5.39 -8.01 -5.39
N PRO A 297 -5.39 -7.01 -6.28
CA PRO A 297 -4.16 -6.46 -6.87
C PRO A 297 -3.15 -5.95 -5.85
N TYR A 298 -3.60 -5.50 -4.69
CA TYR A 298 -2.74 -5.02 -3.61
C TYR A 298 -3.03 -5.81 -2.33
N MET A 299 -2.25 -6.87 -2.13
CA MET A 299 -2.23 -7.64 -0.89
C MET A 299 -1.04 -7.21 -0.06
N TYR A 300 -1.27 -6.86 1.20
CA TYR A 300 -0.18 -6.43 2.07
C TYR A 300 -0.36 -6.84 3.52
N LEU A 301 0.78 -7.11 4.15
CA LEU A 301 0.97 -7.19 5.59
C LEU A 301 2.15 -6.28 5.93
N LEU A 302 1.95 -5.30 6.81
CA LEU A 302 3.01 -4.46 7.35
C LEU A 302 2.97 -4.55 8.87
N ARG A 303 4.12 -4.78 9.49
CA ARG A 303 4.29 -4.69 10.94
C ARG A 303 5.11 -3.45 11.25
N ILE A 304 4.42 -2.39 11.66
CA ILE A 304 4.97 -1.03 11.77
C ILE A 304 5.30 -0.74 13.24
N PRO A 305 6.53 -0.30 13.55
CA PRO A 305 6.85 0.18 14.89
C PRO A 305 6.12 1.51 15.17
N HIS A 306 5.65 1.68 16.40
CA HIS A 306 4.97 2.88 16.87
C HIS A 306 5.90 3.74 17.75
N PRO A 307 5.75 5.09 17.75
CA PRO A 307 6.61 5.98 18.54
C PRO A 307 6.58 5.76 20.06
N ASP A 308 5.55 5.12 20.59
CA ASP A 308 5.44 4.76 22.00
C ASP A 308 6.24 3.49 22.40
N GLY A 309 6.92 2.85 21.43
CA GLY A 309 7.69 1.63 21.65
C GLY A 309 6.89 0.34 21.40
N THR A 310 5.62 0.43 21.06
CA THR A 310 4.79 -0.71 20.62
C THR A 310 4.89 -0.94 19.11
N ALA A 311 4.04 -1.78 18.54
CA ALA A 311 3.86 -1.96 17.12
C ALA A 311 2.39 -2.19 16.79
N TYR A 312 2.02 -1.93 15.55
CA TYR A 312 0.71 -2.27 15.00
C TYR A 312 0.86 -2.91 13.63
N ASP A 313 -0.14 -3.68 13.25
CA ASP A 313 -0.13 -4.38 11.98
C ASP A 313 -1.21 -3.85 11.04
N ILE A 314 -0.87 -3.78 9.76
CA ILE A 314 -1.80 -3.43 8.67
C ILE A 314 -1.93 -4.65 7.77
N VAL A 315 -3.12 -5.21 7.68
CA VAL A 315 -3.44 -6.38 6.84
C VAL A 315 -4.51 -5.99 5.84
N GLY A 316 -4.17 -5.97 4.56
CA GLY A 316 -5.09 -5.47 3.55
C GLY A 316 -5.14 -6.29 2.26
N SER A 317 -6.28 -6.12 1.59
CA SER A 317 -6.59 -6.67 0.28
C SER A 317 -7.29 -5.59 -0.55
N SER A 318 -6.52 -4.56 -0.93
CA SER A 318 -7.07 -3.42 -1.66
C SER A 318 -7.21 -3.73 -3.14
N PRO A 319 -8.37 -3.44 -3.74
CA PRO A 319 -8.57 -3.59 -5.17
C PRO A 319 -8.05 -2.40 -5.99
N GLU A 320 -7.69 -1.28 -5.34
CA GLU A 320 -7.56 0.00 -6.01
C GLU A 320 -6.22 0.69 -5.72
N ALA A 321 -5.49 1.06 -6.78
CA ALA A 321 -4.36 1.97 -6.68
C ALA A 321 -4.86 3.40 -6.49
N LEU A 322 -4.21 4.18 -5.61
CA LEU A 322 -4.35 5.63 -5.66
C LEU A 322 -3.63 6.17 -6.89
N ILE A 323 -2.34 5.85 -6.97
CA ILE A 323 -1.47 6.26 -8.06
C ILE A 323 -0.24 5.36 -8.15
N LYS A 324 0.19 5.09 -9.37
CA LYS A 324 1.47 4.48 -9.68
C LYS A 324 2.30 5.41 -10.56
N VAL A 325 3.59 5.52 -10.26
CA VAL A 325 4.55 6.26 -11.07
C VAL A 325 5.68 5.33 -11.45
N THR A 326 6.00 5.25 -12.73
CA THR A 326 7.14 4.50 -13.25
C THR A 326 7.96 5.42 -14.15
N GLY A 327 9.19 5.71 -13.76
CA GLY A 327 9.98 6.75 -14.41
C GLY A 327 9.28 8.12 -14.30
N ARG A 328 8.76 8.62 -15.41
CA ARG A 328 8.02 9.88 -15.43
C ARG A 328 6.52 9.72 -15.74
N GLN A 329 6.06 8.50 -15.93
CA GLN A 329 4.65 8.23 -16.23
C GLN A 329 3.86 7.97 -14.96
N ALA A 330 2.86 8.80 -14.69
CA ALA A 330 1.87 8.62 -13.66
C ALA A 330 0.65 7.89 -14.25
N ILE A 331 0.12 6.92 -13.51
CA ILE A 331 -1.01 6.07 -13.92
C ILE A 331 -1.99 5.95 -12.76
N THR A 332 -3.27 6.08 -13.04
CA THR A 332 -4.35 5.78 -12.09
C THR A 332 -5.44 4.97 -12.79
N HIS A 333 -6.13 4.13 -12.01
CA HIS A 333 -7.18 3.23 -12.51
C HIS A 333 -8.49 3.52 -11.79
N PRO A 334 -9.29 4.51 -12.22
CA PRO A 334 -10.62 4.71 -11.67
C PRO A 334 -11.49 3.48 -11.91
N ILE A 335 -12.11 2.99 -10.85
CA ILE A 335 -12.97 1.80 -10.83
C ILE A 335 -14.34 2.21 -10.27
N ALA A 336 -15.42 1.89 -10.98
CA ALA A 336 -16.78 2.05 -10.50
C ALA A 336 -17.69 0.95 -11.03
N GLY A 337 -18.85 0.85 -10.44
CA GLY A 337 -19.83 -0.15 -10.80
C GLY A 337 -19.38 -1.58 -10.47
N SER A 338 -20.32 -2.44 -10.15
CA SER A 338 -20.00 -3.83 -9.87
C SER A 338 -21.14 -4.77 -10.21
N ARG A 339 -20.79 -5.98 -10.66
CA ARG A 339 -21.70 -7.12 -10.77
C ARG A 339 -20.98 -8.38 -10.29
N PRO A 340 -21.71 -9.34 -9.68
CA PRO A 340 -21.13 -10.64 -9.35
C PRO A 340 -20.71 -11.37 -10.63
N ARG A 341 -19.83 -12.38 -10.50
CA ARG A 341 -19.49 -13.26 -11.62
C ARG A 341 -20.68 -14.13 -12.00
N GLY A 342 -20.84 -14.37 -13.28
CA GLY A 342 -21.88 -15.24 -13.83
C GLY A 342 -21.66 -16.72 -13.48
N LYS A 343 -22.76 -17.48 -13.36
CA LYS A 343 -22.72 -18.94 -13.12
C LYS A 343 -22.28 -19.75 -14.35
N SER A 344 -22.25 -19.13 -15.51
CA SER A 344 -21.77 -19.67 -16.79
C SER A 344 -21.12 -18.55 -17.59
N PRO A 345 -20.29 -18.87 -18.62
CA PRO A 345 -19.70 -17.86 -19.52
C PRO A 345 -20.73 -16.92 -20.16
N ASP A 346 -21.87 -17.46 -20.61
CA ASP A 346 -22.95 -16.65 -21.23
C ASP A 346 -23.61 -15.72 -20.19
N HIS A 347 -23.84 -16.23 -18.98
CA HIS A 347 -24.39 -15.41 -17.89
C HIS A 347 -23.39 -14.33 -17.45
N ASP A 348 -22.10 -14.63 -17.42
CA ASP A 348 -21.03 -13.66 -17.11
C ASP A 348 -20.95 -12.55 -18.19
N ALA A 349 -21.10 -12.91 -19.47
CA ALA A 349 -21.16 -11.96 -20.55
C ALA A 349 -22.39 -11.06 -20.47
N HIS A 350 -23.56 -11.63 -20.16
CA HIS A 350 -24.80 -10.87 -19.98
C HIS A 350 -24.70 -9.86 -18.83
N LEU A 351 -24.15 -10.26 -17.67
CA LEU A 351 -23.94 -9.35 -16.54
C LEU A 351 -22.95 -8.22 -16.89
N ALA A 352 -21.94 -8.50 -17.72
CA ALA A 352 -21.02 -7.48 -18.20
C ALA A 352 -21.70 -6.47 -19.13
N GLU A 353 -22.57 -6.93 -20.03
CA GLU A 353 -23.39 -6.08 -20.91
C GLU A 353 -24.38 -5.24 -20.11
N GLU A 354 -25.06 -5.84 -19.13
CA GLU A 354 -25.94 -5.13 -18.21
C GLU A 354 -25.20 -4.02 -17.46
N LEU A 355 -24.02 -4.30 -16.91
CA LEU A 355 -23.19 -3.32 -16.20
C LEU A 355 -22.80 -2.16 -17.11
N LEU A 356 -22.35 -2.42 -18.34
CA LEU A 356 -22.01 -1.39 -19.32
C LEU A 356 -23.23 -0.64 -19.85
N GLY A 357 -24.42 -1.25 -19.81
CA GLY A 357 -25.69 -0.63 -20.18
C GLY A 357 -26.30 0.25 -19.09
N ASP A 358 -25.86 0.10 -17.85
CA ASP A 358 -26.41 0.84 -16.70
C ASP A 358 -26.00 2.32 -16.75
N ALA A 359 -26.97 3.21 -16.96
CA ALA A 359 -26.73 4.64 -17.13
C ALA A 359 -26.19 5.29 -15.83
N LYS A 360 -26.59 4.80 -14.64
CA LYS A 360 -26.13 5.31 -13.34
C LYS A 360 -24.67 4.95 -13.13
N GLU A 361 -24.31 3.68 -13.29
CA GLU A 361 -22.94 3.18 -13.11
C GLU A 361 -21.97 3.87 -14.09
N ARG A 362 -22.40 4.08 -15.34
CA ARG A 362 -21.61 4.83 -16.35
C ARG A 362 -21.42 6.29 -15.98
N ALA A 363 -22.46 6.96 -15.47
CA ALA A 363 -22.36 8.37 -15.06
C ALA A 363 -21.42 8.53 -13.87
N GLU A 364 -21.49 7.64 -12.88
CA GLU A 364 -20.58 7.60 -11.75
C GLU A 364 -19.13 7.35 -12.20
N HIS A 365 -18.93 6.36 -13.08
CA HIS A 365 -17.60 6.06 -13.61
C HIS A 365 -17.01 7.23 -14.40
N LEU A 366 -17.80 7.92 -15.21
CA LEU A 366 -17.36 9.10 -15.96
C LEU A 366 -16.90 10.22 -15.02
N MET A 367 -17.62 10.43 -13.91
CA MET A 367 -17.24 11.40 -12.88
C MET A 367 -15.88 11.04 -12.26
N LEU A 368 -15.62 9.76 -11.95
CA LEU A 368 -14.35 9.32 -11.40
C LEU A 368 -13.19 9.45 -12.40
N VAL A 369 -13.43 9.15 -13.69
CA VAL A 369 -12.43 9.36 -14.75
C VAL A 369 -12.09 10.86 -14.89
N ASP A 370 -13.09 11.72 -14.83
CA ASP A 370 -12.88 13.17 -14.93
C ASP A 370 -12.11 13.72 -13.72
N LEU A 371 -12.41 13.19 -12.53
CA LEU A 371 -11.67 13.51 -11.30
C LEU A 371 -10.20 13.05 -11.40
N ALA A 372 -9.94 11.83 -11.87
CA ALA A 372 -8.59 11.30 -12.08
C ALA A 372 -7.80 12.14 -13.10
N ARG A 373 -8.45 12.53 -14.21
CA ARG A 373 -7.84 13.42 -15.20
C ARG A 373 -7.50 14.79 -14.60
N ASN A 374 -8.41 15.38 -13.82
CA ASN A 374 -8.18 16.65 -13.13
C ASN A 374 -7.00 16.56 -12.15
N ASP A 375 -6.91 15.49 -11.38
CA ASP A 375 -5.80 15.27 -10.44
C ASP A 375 -4.46 15.19 -11.18
N LEU A 376 -4.35 14.40 -12.25
CA LEU A 376 -3.13 14.28 -13.05
C LEU A 376 -2.79 15.58 -13.80
N GLN A 377 -3.75 16.37 -14.24
CA GLN A 377 -3.49 17.65 -14.90
C GLN A 377 -2.78 18.65 -13.98
N ARG A 378 -2.92 18.53 -12.67
CA ARG A 378 -2.22 19.39 -11.69
C ARG A 378 -0.70 19.21 -11.73
N ILE A 379 -0.21 18.03 -12.13
CA ILE A 379 1.22 17.64 -12.02
C ILE A 379 1.84 17.15 -13.33
N CYS A 380 1.05 16.79 -14.32
CA CYS A 380 1.54 16.31 -15.61
C CYS A 380 1.75 17.44 -16.63
N ARG A 381 2.56 17.18 -17.63
CA ARG A 381 2.76 18.10 -18.77
C ARG A 381 1.44 18.29 -19.53
N ALA A 382 1.19 19.53 -19.95
CA ALA A 382 0.00 19.84 -20.72
C ALA A 382 -0.06 18.99 -22.01
N GLY A 383 -1.23 18.40 -22.26
CA GLY A 383 -1.47 17.55 -23.43
C GLY A 383 -0.99 16.10 -23.30
N THR A 384 -0.42 15.69 -22.15
CA THR A 384 -0.02 14.28 -21.95
C THR A 384 -1.01 13.47 -21.12
N VAL A 385 -1.98 14.13 -20.47
CA VAL A 385 -3.02 13.42 -19.72
C VAL A 385 -4.03 12.84 -20.68
N ASP A 386 -4.11 11.51 -20.74
CA ASP A 386 -4.97 10.76 -21.65
C ASP A 386 -5.66 9.58 -20.94
N THR A 387 -6.81 9.17 -21.47
CA THR A 387 -7.53 7.97 -21.02
C THR A 387 -7.28 6.86 -22.04
N VAL A 388 -6.26 6.06 -21.79
CA VAL A 388 -5.76 5.04 -22.74
C VAL A 388 -6.61 3.77 -22.77
N ASP A 389 -7.40 3.53 -21.74
CA ASP A 389 -8.44 2.50 -21.68
C ASP A 389 -9.68 3.10 -21.01
N PHE A 390 -10.86 2.94 -21.61
CA PHE A 390 -12.06 3.62 -21.18
C PHE A 390 -13.25 2.67 -21.06
N MET A 391 -13.82 2.56 -19.86
CA MET A 391 -15.00 1.75 -19.54
C MET A 391 -14.85 0.27 -19.93
N SER A 392 -13.69 -0.33 -19.64
CA SER A 392 -13.45 -1.75 -19.86
C SER A 392 -13.97 -2.60 -18.70
N ILE A 393 -14.54 -3.77 -19.01
CA ILE A 393 -14.92 -4.73 -17.96
C ILE A 393 -13.70 -5.50 -17.49
N ARG A 394 -13.35 -5.31 -16.21
CA ARG A 394 -12.34 -6.13 -15.51
C ARG A 394 -13.00 -7.18 -14.65
N ARG A 395 -12.58 -8.44 -14.86
CA ARG A 395 -13.13 -9.61 -14.21
C ARG A 395 -12.19 -10.12 -13.13
N TYR A 396 -12.63 -10.04 -11.88
CA TYR A 396 -11.95 -10.63 -10.74
C TYR A 396 -12.56 -11.98 -10.36
N SER A 397 -12.07 -12.64 -9.32
CA SER A 397 -12.52 -13.99 -8.95
C SER A 397 -14.01 -14.07 -8.65
N HIS A 398 -14.58 -13.07 -7.96
CA HIS A 398 -15.97 -13.08 -7.47
C HIS A 398 -16.83 -11.93 -8.00
N ILE A 399 -16.21 -10.92 -8.62
CA ILE A 399 -16.86 -9.68 -9.04
C ILE A 399 -16.26 -9.18 -10.35
N MET A 400 -17.02 -8.40 -11.11
CA MET A 400 -16.51 -7.61 -12.22
C MET A 400 -16.83 -6.12 -12.01
N HIS A 401 -15.97 -5.26 -12.54
CA HIS A 401 -16.09 -3.80 -12.45
C HIS A 401 -15.94 -3.14 -13.82
N ILE A 402 -16.41 -1.90 -13.93
CA ILE A 402 -16.01 -0.98 -14.98
C ILE A 402 -14.70 -0.31 -14.53
N GLU A 403 -13.66 -0.38 -15.33
CA GLU A 403 -12.36 0.23 -15.09
C GLU A 403 -11.94 1.08 -16.28
N SER A 404 -11.25 2.17 -15.99
CA SER A 404 -10.54 2.97 -16.98
C SER A 404 -9.10 3.18 -16.56
N THR A 405 -8.23 3.52 -17.50
CA THR A 405 -6.83 3.83 -17.23
C THR A 405 -6.54 5.25 -17.70
N VAL A 406 -6.14 6.10 -16.76
CA VAL A 406 -5.71 7.47 -17.02
C VAL A 406 -4.21 7.57 -16.79
N VAL A 407 -3.49 8.12 -17.77
CA VAL A 407 -2.04 8.28 -17.75
C VAL A 407 -1.64 9.74 -17.93
N GLY A 408 -0.43 10.09 -17.53
CA GLY A 408 0.15 11.41 -17.81
C GLY A 408 1.64 11.41 -17.50
N ASP A 409 2.41 12.25 -18.22
CA ASP A 409 3.83 12.43 -17.99
C ASP A 409 4.09 13.57 -17.00
N LEU A 410 4.77 13.30 -15.91
CA LEU A 410 5.11 14.31 -14.91
C LEU A 410 5.85 15.51 -15.54
N ARG A 411 5.51 16.73 -15.12
CA ARG A 411 6.23 17.93 -15.51
C ARG A 411 7.65 17.91 -14.98
N ASP A 412 8.56 18.61 -15.64
CA ASP A 412 9.91 18.79 -15.14
C ASP A 412 9.87 19.44 -13.75
N GLY A 413 10.69 18.94 -12.85
CA GLY A 413 10.72 19.34 -11.43
C GLY A 413 9.65 18.71 -10.55
N GLN A 414 8.70 17.94 -11.09
CA GLN A 414 7.74 17.17 -10.31
C GLN A 414 8.26 15.74 -10.08
N SER A 415 8.09 15.25 -8.87
CA SER A 415 8.48 13.92 -8.42
C SER A 415 7.27 12.98 -8.29
N ALA A 416 7.53 11.71 -8.03
CA ALA A 416 6.48 10.75 -7.69
C ALA A 416 5.75 11.11 -6.37
N TYR A 417 6.46 11.75 -5.43
CA TYR A 417 5.84 12.28 -4.22
C TYR A 417 4.83 13.39 -4.53
N ASP A 418 5.15 14.32 -5.46
CA ASP A 418 4.21 15.36 -5.88
C ASP A 418 2.97 14.75 -6.53
N ALA A 419 3.13 13.63 -7.25
CA ALA A 419 2.01 12.90 -7.82
C ALA A 419 1.11 12.30 -6.74
N LEU A 420 1.68 11.75 -5.66
CA LEU A 420 0.94 11.27 -4.51
C LEU A 420 0.12 12.41 -3.88
N VAL A 421 0.73 13.54 -3.56
CA VAL A 421 0.06 14.70 -2.95
C VAL A 421 -1.07 15.23 -3.83
N ALA A 422 -0.87 15.31 -5.13
CA ALA A 422 -1.87 15.84 -6.06
C ALA A 422 -3.12 14.96 -6.20
N THR A 423 -2.97 13.64 -6.02
CA THR A 423 -4.07 12.68 -6.13
C THR A 423 -4.73 12.35 -4.80
N PHE A 424 -4.07 12.64 -3.68
CA PHE A 424 -4.55 12.33 -2.34
C PHE A 424 -5.64 13.31 -1.82
N PRO A 425 -6.62 12.81 -1.04
CA PRO A 425 -7.01 11.41 -0.97
C PRO A 425 -7.80 11.00 -2.22
N ALA A 426 -8.03 9.70 -2.38
CA ALA A 426 -8.82 9.19 -3.51
C ALA A 426 -10.23 9.83 -3.54
N GLY A 427 -10.69 10.17 -4.74
CA GLY A 427 -12.05 10.68 -4.93
C GLY A 427 -13.12 9.68 -4.53
N THR A 428 -12.86 8.38 -4.74
CA THR A 428 -13.69 7.25 -4.32
C THR A 428 -13.84 7.13 -2.80
N LEU A 429 -13.00 7.83 -2.03
CA LEU A 429 -13.02 7.83 -0.55
C LEU A 429 -13.35 9.19 0.06
N SER A 430 -13.46 10.23 -0.75
CA SER A 430 -13.80 11.58 -0.31
C SER A 430 -15.12 12.07 -0.94
N GLY A 431 -15.13 12.29 -2.22
CA GLY A 431 -16.27 12.79 -2.97
C GLY A 431 -15.87 13.92 -3.90
N ALA A 432 -16.86 14.58 -4.47
CA ALA A 432 -16.66 15.63 -5.45
C ALA A 432 -17.55 16.86 -5.16
N PRO A 433 -17.01 18.09 -5.09
CA PRO A 433 -15.59 18.47 -5.10
C PRO A 433 -14.84 18.04 -3.81
N LYS A 434 -13.61 17.56 -3.94
CA LYS A 434 -12.84 16.98 -2.82
C LYS A 434 -12.79 17.86 -1.54
N PRO A 435 -12.36 19.14 -1.57
CA PRO A 435 -12.24 19.93 -0.34
C PRO A 435 -13.57 20.11 0.40
N ARG A 436 -14.66 20.30 -0.32
CA ARG A 436 -15.99 20.47 0.29
C ARG A 436 -16.51 19.15 0.84
N ALA A 437 -16.38 18.07 0.11
CA ALA A 437 -16.76 16.73 0.56
C ALA A 437 -16.01 16.35 1.85
N MET A 438 -14.68 16.55 1.89
CA MET A 438 -13.88 16.28 3.09
C MET A 438 -14.29 17.12 4.31
N ALA A 439 -14.63 18.39 4.12
CA ALA A 439 -15.11 19.23 5.20
C ALA A 439 -16.47 18.76 5.77
N LEU A 440 -17.34 18.23 4.92
CA LEU A 440 -18.63 17.66 5.35
C LEU A 440 -18.43 16.33 6.08
N ILE A 441 -17.56 15.47 5.56
CA ILE A 441 -17.20 14.18 6.17
C ILE A 441 -16.69 14.36 7.59
N ASP A 442 -15.78 15.31 7.83
CA ASP A 442 -15.24 15.60 9.16
C ASP A 442 -16.34 15.93 10.16
N GLY A 443 -17.35 16.72 9.72
CA GLY A 443 -18.50 17.07 10.55
C GLY A 443 -19.48 15.91 10.78
N TYR A 444 -19.59 14.98 9.85
CA TYR A 444 -20.55 13.88 9.94
C TYR A 444 -20.01 12.67 10.72
N GLU A 445 -18.78 12.24 10.45
CA GLU A 445 -18.20 11.05 11.07
C GLU A 445 -17.78 11.27 12.53
N GLY A 446 -17.37 12.50 12.91
CA GLY A 446 -16.97 12.86 14.27
C GLY A 446 -15.74 12.08 14.79
N LEU A 447 -15.08 11.30 13.96
CA LEU A 447 -13.89 10.51 14.23
C LEU A 447 -12.83 10.76 13.15
N ARG A 448 -11.55 10.77 13.55
CA ARG A 448 -10.46 10.66 12.59
C ARG A 448 -10.49 9.29 11.91
N ARG A 449 -10.30 9.27 10.61
CA ARG A 449 -10.31 8.04 9.81
C ARG A 449 -9.09 7.16 10.04
N GLY A 450 -7.96 7.79 10.41
CA GLY A 450 -6.70 7.09 10.53
C GLY A 450 -6.29 6.48 9.19
N LEU A 451 -6.09 5.17 9.17
CA LEU A 451 -5.62 4.47 7.97
C LEU A 451 -6.65 4.44 6.82
N TYR A 452 -7.96 4.35 7.12
CA TYR A 452 -8.99 4.20 6.10
C TYR A 452 -9.03 5.40 5.13
N GLY A 453 -8.91 5.13 3.84
CA GLY A 453 -8.84 6.17 2.80
C GLY A 453 -7.48 6.86 2.68
N GLY A 454 -6.52 6.47 3.54
CA GLY A 454 -5.10 6.74 3.34
C GLY A 454 -4.49 5.83 2.29
N VAL A 455 -3.18 5.66 2.31
CA VAL A 455 -2.44 4.83 1.36
C VAL A 455 -1.46 3.88 2.02
N VAL A 456 -1.23 2.74 1.36
CA VAL A 456 -0.21 1.75 1.70
C VAL A 456 0.58 1.41 0.43
N GLY A 457 1.90 1.38 0.53
CA GLY A 457 2.75 1.05 -0.60
C GLY A 457 4.18 1.50 -0.42
N TYR A 458 4.81 1.95 -1.50
CA TYR A 458 6.21 2.35 -1.47
C TYR A 458 6.53 3.56 -2.36
N LEU A 459 7.58 4.27 -1.95
CA LEU A 459 8.37 5.18 -2.80
C LEU A 459 9.77 4.60 -2.88
N ASP A 460 10.22 4.20 -4.07
CA ASP A 460 11.56 3.66 -4.23
C ASP A 460 12.62 4.77 -4.42
N PHE A 461 13.89 4.41 -4.23
CA PHE A 461 14.98 5.38 -4.40
C PHE A 461 15.31 5.68 -5.88
N ALA A 462 14.76 4.94 -6.83
CA ALA A 462 14.85 5.26 -8.25
C ALA A 462 13.80 6.28 -8.71
N GLY A 463 12.93 6.72 -7.80
CA GLY A 463 11.90 7.72 -8.06
C GLY A 463 10.58 7.16 -8.56
N ASP A 464 10.37 5.85 -8.44
CA ASP A 464 9.08 5.23 -8.71
C ASP A 464 8.20 5.20 -7.45
N LEU A 465 6.91 5.02 -7.65
CA LEU A 465 5.91 4.94 -6.59
C LEU A 465 4.82 3.93 -6.98
N ASP A 466 4.37 3.17 -6.00
CA ASP A 466 3.16 2.34 -6.14
C ASP A 466 2.39 2.36 -4.81
N MET A 467 1.26 3.08 -4.78
CA MET A 467 0.44 3.31 -3.59
C MET A 467 -0.98 2.85 -3.81
N ALA A 468 -1.39 1.87 -3.01
CA ALA A 468 -2.77 1.43 -2.91
C ALA A 468 -3.58 2.31 -1.96
N ILE A 469 -4.86 2.48 -2.23
CA ILE A 469 -5.79 3.07 -1.27
C ILE A 469 -6.02 2.08 -0.12
N ALA A 470 -5.92 2.54 1.12
CA ALA A 470 -6.15 1.70 2.29
C ALA A 470 -7.64 1.45 2.52
N ILE A 471 -8.17 0.46 1.82
CA ILE A 471 -9.54 -0.06 1.93
C ILE A 471 -9.51 -1.59 2.01
N ARG A 472 -10.60 -2.21 2.46
CA ARG A 472 -10.65 -3.68 2.67
C ARG A 472 -9.49 -4.16 3.57
N THR A 473 -9.18 -3.35 4.57
CA THR A 473 -7.99 -3.42 5.40
C THR A 473 -8.38 -3.53 6.85
N ALA A 474 -7.71 -4.42 7.58
CA ALA A 474 -7.75 -4.52 9.02
C ALA A 474 -6.49 -3.83 9.59
N LEU A 475 -6.68 -2.85 10.45
CA LEU A 475 -5.67 -2.34 11.36
C LEU A 475 -5.73 -3.17 12.64
N ILE A 476 -4.62 -3.80 13.02
CA ILE A 476 -4.53 -4.61 14.23
C ILE A 476 -3.63 -3.88 15.22
N LYS A 477 -4.22 -3.43 16.32
CA LYS A 477 -3.53 -2.73 17.41
C LYS A 477 -4.16 -3.13 18.74
N ASP A 478 -3.36 -3.29 19.77
CA ASP A 478 -3.81 -3.58 21.15
C ASP A 478 -4.79 -4.77 21.26
N GLY A 479 -4.53 -5.84 20.51
CA GLY A 479 -5.37 -7.04 20.52
C GLY A 479 -6.76 -6.87 19.87
N ARG A 480 -6.95 -5.81 19.10
CA ARG A 480 -8.19 -5.50 18.38
C ARG A 480 -7.92 -5.30 16.90
N ALA A 481 -8.86 -5.71 16.07
CA ALA A 481 -8.86 -5.40 14.65
C ALA A 481 -9.92 -4.33 14.36
N HIS A 482 -9.53 -3.29 13.66
CA HIS A 482 -10.36 -2.18 13.20
C HIS A 482 -10.48 -2.25 11.68
N VAL A 483 -11.71 -2.35 11.20
CA VAL A 483 -12.02 -2.37 9.76
C VAL A 483 -13.00 -1.25 9.47
N GLN A 484 -12.63 -0.31 8.61
CA GLN A 484 -13.50 0.81 8.24
C GLN A 484 -13.97 0.64 6.79
N ALA A 485 -15.23 1.01 6.54
CA ALA A 485 -15.82 0.96 5.22
C ALA A 485 -16.83 2.08 5.03
N GLY A 486 -16.96 2.58 3.81
CA GLY A 486 -17.84 3.70 3.47
C GLY A 486 -18.66 3.44 2.21
N ALA A 487 -19.66 4.30 2.04
CA ALA A 487 -20.55 4.34 0.89
C ALA A 487 -20.54 5.73 0.25
N GLY A 488 -20.60 5.78 -1.08
CA GLY A 488 -20.64 7.00 -1.85
C GLY A 488 -22.07 7.53 -1.97
N ILE A 489 -22.39 8.57 -1.24
CA ILE A 489 -23.75 9.13 -1.18
C ILE A 489 -23.98 10.10 -2.33
N VAL A 490 -25.06 9.88 -3.04
CA VAL A 490 -25.63 10.77 -4.07
C VAL A 490 -27.08 11.14 -3.73
N ALA A 491 -27.68 12.05 -4.47
CA ALA A 491 -29.03 12.57 -4.18
C ALA A 491 -30.11 11.47 -4.05
N ASP A 492 -29.96 10.38 -4.81
CA ASP A 492 -30.92 9.27 -4.88
C ASP A 492 -30.52 8.09 -3.97
N SER A 493 -29.45 8.21 -3.17
CA SER A 493 -29.02 7.16 -2.23
C SER A 493 -30.12 6.81 -1.24
N VAL A 494 -30.22 5.52 -0.91
CA VAL A 494 -31.21 4.98 0.03
C VAL A 494 -30.50 4.60 1.33
N PRO A 495 -30.76 5.27 2.46
CA PRO A 495 -29.96 5.14 3.69
C PRO A 495 -29.70 3.71 4.16
N HIS A 496 -30.72 2.85 4.17
CA HIS A 496 -30.56 1.48 4.62
C HIS A 496 -29.69 0.63 3.67
N LEU A 497 -29.70 0.92 2.36
CA LEU A 497 -28.86 0.23 1.38
C LEU A 497 -27.39 0.66 1.52
N GLU A 498 -27.15 1.95 1.76
CA GLU A 498 -25.81 2.48 1.99
C GLU A 498 -25.19 1.92 3.29
N TYR A 499 -25.98 1.76 4.36
CA TYR A 499 -25.55 1.06 5.56
C TYR A 499 -25.15 -0.38 5.26
N GLU A 500 -26.01 -1.16 4.57
CA GLU A 500 -25.71 -2.54 4.19
C GLU A 500 -24.46 -2.64 3.30
N GLU A 501 -24.22 -1.65 2.44
CA GLU A 501 -23.02 -1.59 1.61
C GLU A 501 -21.76 -1.50 2.46
N THR A 502 -21.73 -0.65 3.50
CA THR A 502 -20.58 -0.57 4.40
C THR A 502 -20.32 -1.89 5.15
N VAL A 503 -21.37 -2.55 5.63
CA VAL A 503 -21.29 -3.86 6.28
C VAL A 503 -20.69 -4.90 5.30
N ASN A 504 -21.19 -4.93 4.07
CA ASN A 504 -20.71 -5.85 3.04
C ASN A 504 -19.24 -5.59 2.66
N LYS A 505 -18.83 -4.31 2.57
CA LYS A 505 -17.46 -3.93 2.27
C LYS A 505 -16.48 -4.30 3.39
N ALA A 506 -16.89 -4.25 4.65
CA ALA A 506 -16.07 -4.65 5.79
C ALA A 506 -15.97 -6.17 5.96
N ALA A 507 -16.96 -6.91 5.46
CA ALA A 507 -17.16 -8.33 5.76
C ALA A 507 -15.97 -9.24 5.43
N ALA A 508 -15.22 -8.98 4.34
CA ALA A 508 -14.10 -9.84 3.95
C ALA A 508 -12.98 -9.80 5.00
N ALA A 509 -12.58 -8.60 5.43
CA ALA A 509 -11.53 -8.42 6.45
C ALA A 509 -11.99 -8.94 7.83
N LEU A 510 -13.24 -8.67 8.23
CA LEU A 510 -13.79 -9.19 9.49
C LEU A 510 -13.86 -10.73 9.50
N ARG A 511 -14.26 -11.37 8.39
CA ARG A 511 -14.23 -12.83 8.27
C ARG A 511 -12.83 -13.40 8.32
N ALA A 512 -11.84 -12.69 7.77
CA ALA A 512 -10.44 -13.12 7.85
C ALA A 512 -9.92 -13.10 9.30
N VAL A 513 -10.28 -12.09 10.09
CA VAL A 513 -9.97 -12.04 11.54
C VAL A 513 -10.64 -13.21 12.28
N ALA A 514 -11.91 -13.49 12.02
CA ALA A 514 -12.64 -14.63 12.61
C ALA A 514 -12.03 -15.98 12.23
N ALA A 515 -11.61 -16.13 10.97
CA ALA A 515 -10.95 -17.34 10.47
C ALA A 515 -9.57 -17.53 11.11
N ALA A 516 -8.79 -16.47 11.26
CA ALA A 516 -7.49 -16.53 11.92
C ALA A 516 -7.58 -16.91 13.40
N ALA A 517 -8.57 -16.40 14.13
CA ALA A 517 -8.84 -16.78 15.51
C ALA A 517 -9.22 -18.26 15.68
N GLY A 518 -9.78 -18.89 14.64
CA GLY A 518 -10.14 -20.31 14.59
C GLY A 518 -9.13 -21.22 13.89
N LEU A 519 -7.93 -20.72 13.59
CA LEU A 519 -6.90 -21.50 12.92
C LEU A 519 -6.30 -22.53 13.89
N ARG A 520 -6.25 -23.79 13.46
CA ARG A 520 -5.71 -24.92 14.25
C ARG A 520 -4.63 -25.64 13.46
N LEU A 521 -3.41 -25.67 14.01
CA LEU A 521 -2.29 -26.39 13.41
C LEU A 521 -2.54 -27.90 13.46
N LEU A 522 -2.27 -28.61 12.36
CA LEU A 522 -2.48 -30.06 12.30
C LEU A 522 -1.51 -30.86 13.19
N GLY A 523 -0.39 -30.26 13.61
CA GLY A 523 0.56 -30.88 14.53
C GLY A 523 0.12 -30.88 16.00
N ASP A 524 -0.84 -30.04 16.38
CA ASP A 524 -1.29 -29.84 17.76
C ASP A 524 -2.52 -30.70 18.11
N ARG A 525 -2.68 -31.86 17.47
CA ARG A 525 -3.78 -32.75 17.86
C ARG A 525 -3.56 -33.20 19.30
N PRO A 526 -4.50 -32.95 20.23
CA PRO A 526 -4.43 -33.56 21.54
C PRO A 526 -4.44 -35.09 21.34
N THR A 527 -3.41 -35.75 21.88
CA THR A 527 -3.27 -37.22 21.94
C THR A 527 -4.37 -37.83 22.75
#